data_92626c8f25e93a9db246b5933b1595ac
#
_entry.id   92626c8f25e93a9db246b5933b1595ac
#
_cell.length_a   1.000
_cell.length_b   1.000
_cell.length_c   1.000
_cell.angle_alpha   90.00
_cell.angle_beta   90.00
_cell.angle_gamma   90.00
#
_symmetry.space_group_name_H-M   'P 1'
#
loop_
_entity.id
_entity.type
_entity.pdbx_description
1 polymer ?
#
loop_
_entity_poly.entity_id
_entity_poly.type
_entity_poly.pdbx_seq_one_letter_code
_entity_poly.pdbx_strand_id
1 'polypeptide(L)'
;MRACSRCGSRCVSTDYSTLVCTGCGIETEVPLIPQLVPLTSAPLGITQYSRYKRFVNYVDCIIGPLKASHPPNQVLFLLHGFKPFSDPQAIIKRLKMLKTRNKSYQHLHMYCVKYQSHYVSPPNVNKLIRHELIRSFNFIEDLFVRGCKQSFFSYPWLLIQLLNLFGLSEYTQYAKNIGCKRRKQKYITLWKDLGVDIMLLKRGMIPKTLKD
;
A
#
# COMPACT_ATOMS: atom_id res chain seq x y z
N MET A 1 12.60 -33.90 -9.68
CA MET A 1 13.21 -33.40 -10.94
C MET A 1 12.78 -34.34 -12.04
N ARG A 2 12.24 -33.84 -13.14
CA ARG A 2 11.80 -34.69 -14.26
C ARG A 2 12.85 -34.59 -15.39
N ALA A 3 13.13 -35.70 -16.03
CA ALA A 3 13.99 -35.75 -17.21
C ALA A 3 13.09 -35.57 -18.47
N CYS A 4 13.63 -34.89 -19.48
CA CYS A 4 12.94 -34.68 -20.75
C CYS A 4 12.75 -35.99 -21.47
N SER A 5 11.54 -36.28 -21.92
CA SER A 5 11.21 -37.51 -22.69
C SER A 5 11.87 -37.55 -24.05
N ARG A 6 12.30 -36.40 -24.60
CA ARG A 6 12.90 -36.30 -25.92
C ARG A 6 14.43 -36.44 -25.94
N CYS A 7 15.12 -35.81 -24.98
CA CYS A 7 16.58 -35.77 -24.97
C CYS A 7 17.24 -36.20 -23.65
N GLY A 8 16.46 -36.62 -22.66
CA GLY A 8 16.96 -37.01 -21.33
C GLY A 8 17.50 -35.89 -20.44
N SER A 9 17.62 -34.68 -20.95
CA SER A 9 18.12 -33.53 -20.19
C SER A 9 17.13 -33.11 -19.10
N ARG A 10 17.63 -32.33 -18.16
CA ARG A 10 16.87 -31.85 -17.00
C ARG A 10 15.79 -30.86 -17.43
N CYS A 11 14.59 -30.98 -16.88
CA CYS A 11 13.52 -30.00 -17.07
C CYS A 11 13.42 -29.08 -15.87
N VAL A 12 13.20 -27.79 -16.13
CA VAL A 12 13.00 -26.73 -15.14
C VAL A 12 11.57 -26.19 -15.28
N SER A 13 10.88 -26.01 -14.16
CA SER A 13 9.55 -25.41 -14.14
C SER A 13 9.67 -23.91 -14.33
N THR A 14 8.95 -23.34 -15.31
CA THR A 14 8.84 -21.89 -15.53
C THR A 14 7.67 -21.30 -14.78
N ASP A 15 6.64 -22.09 -14.56
CA ASP A 15 5.46 -21.77 -13.76
C ASP A 15 4.78 -23.06 -13.27
N TYR A 16 3.59 -22.96 -12.67
CA TYR A 16 2.95 -24.10 -12.00
C TYR A 16 2.48 -25.21 -12.94
N SER A 17 2.42 -24.98 -14.24
CA SER A 17 1.85 -25.90 -15.22
C SER A 17 2.79 -26.30 -16.35
N THR A 18 3.95 -25.64 -16.52
CA THR A 18 4.83 -25.84 -17.67
C THR A 18 6.25 -26.20 -17.25
N LEU A 19 6.80 -27.24 -17.84
CA LEU A 19 8.19 -27.66 -17.73
C LEU A 19 8.92 -27.40 -19.04
N VAL A 20 10.05 -26.70 -18.98
CA VAL A 20 10.90 -26.42 -20.12
C VAL A 20 12.18 -27.24 -20.01
N CYS A 21 12.52 -27.94 -21.07
CA CYS A 21 13.76 -28.71 -21.13
C CYS A 21 14.95 -27.80 -21.39
N THR A 22 15.97 -27.84 -20.50
CA THR A 22 17.18 -27.05 -20.64
C THR A 22 18.09 -27.47 -21.79
N GLY A 23 17.90 -28.68 -22.34
CA GLY A 23 18.71 -29.21 -23.42
C GLY A 23 18.13 -28.95 -24.81
N CYS A 24 16.82 -29.19 -25.02
CA CYS A 24 16.18 -29.06 -26.34
C CYS A 24 15.06 -28.01 -26.41
N GLY A 25 14.81 -27.26 -25.31
CA GLY A 25 13.81 -26.17 -25.26
C GLY A 25 12.35 -26.60 -25.37
N ILE A 26 12.04 -27.92 -25.37
CA ILE A 26 10.67 -28.39 -25.51
C ILE A 26 9.88 -28.02 -24.25
N GLU A 27 8.71 -27.46 -24.45
CA GLU A 27 7.74 -27.19 -23.39
C GLU A 27 6.80 -28.38 -23.22
N THR A 28 6.58 -28.81 -22.01
CA THR A 28 5.67 -29.92 -21.69
C THR A 28 4.71 -29.44 -20.61
N GLU A 29 3.43 -29.45 -20.90
CA GLU A 29 2.41 -29.20 -19.90
C GLU A 29 2.41 -30.38 -18.90
N VAL A 30 2.51 -30.03 -17.63
CA VAL A 30 2.30 -31.01 -16.57
C VAL A 30 0.80 -31.09 -16.36
N PRO A 31 0.17 -32.25 -16.66
CA PRO A 31 -1.22 -32.39 -16.28
C PRO A 31 -1.33 -32.14 -14.77
N LEU A 32 -2.09 -31.14 -14.39
CA LEU A 32 -2.50 -30.95 -13.01
C LEU A 32 -3.27 -32.19 -12.62
N ILE A 33 -2.57 -33.21 -12.12
CA ILE A 33 -3.25 -34.30 -11.42
C ILE A 33 -3.95 -33.59 -10.27
N PRO A 34 -5.29 -33.60 -10.20
CA PRO A 34 -5.98 -33.16 -9.00
C PRO A 34 -5.44 -34.08 -7.90
N GLN A 35 -4.42 -33.62 -7.18
CA GLN A 35 -4.14 -34.22 -5.90
C GLN A 35 -5.46 -34.08 -5.18
N LEU A 36 -6.12 -35.20 -4.93
CA LEU A 36 -7.14 -35.30 -3.90
C LEU A 36 -6.45 -34.91 -2.59
N VAL A 37 -6.27 -33.63 -2.42
CA VAL A 37 -5.96 -33.04 -1.13
C VAL A 37 -7.18 -33.42 -0.31
N PRO A 38 -7.02 -34.24 0.75
CA PRO A 38 -8.16 -34.52 1.63
C PRO A 38 -8.79 -33.20 1.96
N LEU A 39 -10.10 -33.10 1.84
CA LEU A 39 -10.94 -31.95 2.21
C LEU A 39 -10.92 -31.76 3.74
N THR A 40 -9.73 -31.74 4.32
CA THR A 40 -9.48 -31.18 5.62
C THR A 40 -9.41 -29.68 5.44
N SER A 41 -10.61 -29.07 5.40
CA SER A 41 -10.88 -27.67 5.75
C SER A 41 -9.69 -26.72 5.67
N ALA A 42 -9.10 -26.56 4.49
CA ALA A 42 -8.38 -25.33 4.18
C ALA A 42 -9.46 -24.23 4.14
N PRO A 43 -9.46 -23.26 5.05
CA PRO A 43 -10.46 -22.22 5.04
C PRO A 43 -10.38 -21.52 3.70
N LEU A 44 -11.45 -21.68 2.90
CA LEU A 44 -11.67 -21.02 1.63
C LEU A 44 -11.28 -19.53 1.77
N GLY A 45 -10.11 -19.19 1.22
CA GLY A 45 -9.84 -17.82 0.81
C GLY A 45 -9.86 -16.75 1.90
N ILE A 46 -9.47 -17.05 3.14
CA ILE A 46 -9.11 -15.97 4.09
C ILE A 46 -7.79 -15.42 3.57
N THR A 47 -7.88 -14.39 2.72
CA THR A 47 -6.71 -13.62 2.31
C THR A 47 -6.03 -13.12 3.58
N GLN A 48 -4.93 -13.79 3.96
CA GLN A 48 -4.22 -13.49 5.19
C GLN A 48 -3.94 -11.99 5.24
N TYR A 49 -4.42 -11.33 6.29
CA TYR A 49 -4.25 -9.91 6.47
C TYR A 49 -2.76 -9.56 6.48
N SER A 50 -2.29 -8.84 5.48
CA SER A 50 -0.92 -8.36 5.39
C SER A 50 -0.88 -6.85 5.61
N ARG A 51 -0.20 -6.42 6.67
CA ARG A 51 0.06 -5.00 6.95
C ARG A 51 0.79 -4.35 5.80
N TYR A 52 1.80 -5.02 5.27
CA TYR A 52 2.57 -4.60 4.11
C TYR A 52 1.68 -4.29 2.90
N LYS A 53 0.88 -5.26 2.44
CA LYS A 53 -0.02 -5.08 1.28
C LYS A 53 -0.98 -3.91 1.48
N ARG A 54 -1.48 -3.75 2.69
CA ARG A 54 -2.39 -2.65 3.01
C ARG A 54 -1.69 -1.29 3.01
N PHE A 55 -0.48 -1.21 3.53
CA PHE A 55 0.30 0.03 3.50
C PHE A 55 0.68 0.41 2.06
N VAL A 56 1.19 -0.55 1.26
CA VAL A 56 1.48 -0.34 -0.16
C VAL A 56 0.27 0.22 -0.91
N ASN A 57 -0.91 -0.36 -0.70
CA ASN A 57 -2.13 0.16 -1.32
C ASN A 57 -2.46 1.60 -0.87
N TYR A 58 -2.21 1.96 0.39
CA TYR A 58 -2.35 3.34 0.84
C TYR A 58 -1.35 4.28 0.15
N VAL A 59 -0.09 3.89 0.05
CA VAL A 59 0.93 4.66 -0.67
C VAL A 59 0.50 4.90 -2.10
N ASP A 60 0.10 3.84 -2.83
CA ASP A 60 -0.32 3.93 -4.22
C ASP A 60 -1.58 4.79 -4.42
N CYS A 61 -2.53 4.73 -3.50
CA CYS A 61 -3.71 5.58 -3.54
C CYS A 61 -3.40 7.07 -3.34
N ILE A 62 -2.34 7.41 -2.59
CA ILE A 62 -1.99 8.79 -2.27
C ILE A 62 -1.02 9.38 -3.30
N ILE A 63 0.04 8.66 -3.69
CA ILE A 63 1.06 9.19 -4.59
C ILE A 63 0.85 8.84 -6.06
N GLY A 64 0.06 7.83 -6.37
CA GLY A 64 -0.21 7.38 -7.74
C GLY A 64 -1.68 6.99 -7.95
N PRO A 65 -2.65 7.89 -7.74
CA PRO A 65 -4.07 7.55 -7.65
C PRO A 65 -4.64 6.88 -8.91
N LEU A 66 -4.06 7.15 -10.09
CA LEU A 66 -4.51 6.56 -11.35
C LEU A 66 -4.06 5.11 -11.54
N LYS A 67 -3.04 4.66 -10.77
CA LYS A 67 -2.50 3.29 -10.80
C LYS A 67 -3.00 2.43 -9.64
N ALA A 68 -3.69 3.04 -8.69
CA ALA A 68 -4.20 2.38 -7.50
C ALA A 68 -5.48 1.59 -7.77
N SER A 69 -5.90 0.81 -6.78
CA SER A 69 -7.20 0.15 -6.79
C SER A 69 -8.34 1.16 -6.95
N HIS A 70 -9.33 0.82 -7.77
CA HIS A 70 -10.48 1.70 -7.98
C HIS A 70 -11.37 1.82 -6.74
N PRO A 71 -11.89 3.03 -6.46
CA PRO A 71 -12.87 3.21 -5.41
C PRO A 71 -14.21 2.53 -5.78
N PRO A 72 -15.06 2.22 -4.79
CA PRO A 72 -16.38 1.66 -5.05
C PRO A 72 -17.21 2.54 -5.97
N ASN A 73 -17.81 1.98 -7.03
CA ASN A 73 -18.63 2.71 -8.00
C ASN A 73 -19.78 3.48 -7.34
N GLN A 74 -20.38 2.92 -6.29
CA GLN A 74 -21.43 3.59 -5.53
C GLN A 74 -20.97 4.93 -4.95
N VAL A 75 -19.71 5.00 -4.43
CA VAL A 75 -19.17 6.25 -3.88
C VAL A 75 -18.89 7.25 -5.00
N LEU A 76 -18.36 6.81 -6.13
CA LEU A 76 -18.15 7.65 -7.30
C LEU A 76 -19.46 8.27 -7.80
N PHE A 77 -20.51 7.47 -7.93
CA PHE A 77 -21.84 7.92 -8.34
C PHE A 77 -22.40 8.98 -7.38
N LEU A 78 -22.34 8.72 -6.08
CA LEU A 78 -22.82 9.66 -5.06
C LEU A 78 -22.03 10.97 -5.03
N LEU A 79 -20.71 10.94 -5.25
CA LEU A 79 -19.89 12.15 -5.32
C LEU A 79 -20.13 12.93 -6.61
N HIS A 80 -20.41 12.26 -7.71
CA HIS A 80 -20.68 12.89 -9.00
C HIS A 80 -21.84 13.89 -8.96
N GLY A 81 -22.88 13.60 -8.19
CA GLY A 81 -24.03 14.48 -8.02
C GLY A 81 -23.75 15.79 -7.26
N PHE A 82 -22.55 15.93 -6.66
CA PHE A 82 -22.20 17.10 -5.83
C PHE A 82 -20.96 17.87 -6.33
N LYS A 83 -20.44 17.52 -7.51
CA LYS A 83 -19.30 18.22 -8.13
C LYS A 83 -19.72 19.61 -8.65
N PRO A 84 -18.81 20.59 -8.78
CA PRO A 84 -17.39 20.49 -8.38
C PRO A 84 -17.18 20.73 -6.88
N PHE A 85 -16.07 20.19 -6.35
CA PHE A 85 -15.63 20.47 -4.97
C PHE A 85 -14.50 21.50 -4.98
N SER A 86 -14.46 22.38 -3.98
CA SER A 86 -13.43 23.42 -3.85
C SER A 86 -12.08 22.86 -3.44
N ASP A 87 -12.06 21.92 -2.50
CA ASP A 87 -10.86 21.41 -1.85
C ASP A 87 -11.05 19.95 -1.35
N PRO A 88 -9.96 19.27 -0.95
CA PRO A 88 -10.04 17.91 -0.41
C PRO A 88 -10.89 17.78 0.86
N GLN A 89 -10.99 18.85 1.69
CA GLN A 89 -11.78 18.82 2.93
C GLN A 89 -13.28 18.81 2.64
N ALA A 90 -13.72 19.49 1.58
CA ALA A 90 -15.11 19.43 1.11
C ALA A 90 -15.48 17.99 0.73
N ILE A 91 -14.61 17.28 0.03
CA ILE A 91 -14.80 15.86 -0.31
C ILE A 91 -14.86 15.00 0.96
N ILE A 92 -13.94 15.20 1.92
CA ILE A 92 -13.95 14.47 3.20
C ILE A 92 -15.26 14.71 3.95
N LYS A 93 -15.72 15.96 4.03
CA LYS A 93 -16.98 16.32 4.68
C LYS A 93 -18.15 15.58 4.02
N ARG A 94 -18.17 15.53 2.70
CA ARG A 94 -19.20 14.80 1.96
C ARG A 94 -19.15 13.29 2.19
N LEU A 95 -17.97 12.68 2.14
CA LEU A 95 -17.79 11.26 2.44
C LEU A 95 -18.28 10.89 3.86
N LYS A 96 -18.08 11.77 4.84
CA LYS A 96 -18.61 11.58 6.20
C LYS A 96 -20.16 11.53 6.20
N MET A 97 -20.81 12.42 5.44
CA MET A 97 -22.28 12.46 5.35
C MET A 97 -22.83 11.20 4.67
N LEU A 98 -22.12 10.64 3.69
CA LEU A 98 -22.52 9.42 3.00
C LEU A 98 -22.40 8.14 3.83
N LYS A 99 -21.95 8.25 5.10
CA LYS A 99 -21.71 7.10 6.00
C LYS A 99 -20.88 5.99 5.35
N THR A 100 -20.00 6.35 4.40
CA THR A 100 -19.16 5.40 3.70
C THR A 100 -18.16 4.72 4.66
N ARG A 101 -17.86 3.45 4.40
CA ARG A 101 -16.87 2.70 5.19
C ARG A 101 -15.48 3.34 5.05
N ASN A 102 -14.64 3.19 6.09
CA ASN A 102 -13.27 3.78 6.15
C ASN A 102 -12.41 3.55 4.89
N LYS A 103 -12.67 2.48 4.13
CA LYS A 103 -11.96 2.15 2.88
C LYS A 103 -12.10 3.23 1.79
N SER A 104 -13.15 4.03 1.81
CA SER A 104 -13.37 5.06 0.79
C SER A 104 -12.43 6.26 0.94
N TYR A 105 -11.94 6.56 2.14
CA TYR A 105 -11.03 7.69 2.36
C TYR A 105 -9.62 7.46 1.80
N GLN A 106 -9.20 6.23 1.57
CA GLN A 106 -7.90 5.95 0.95
C GLN A 106 -7.83 6.48 -0.49
N HIS A 107 -8.96 6.62 -1.16
CA HIS A 107 -9.06 7.09 -2.53
C HIS A 107 -9.26 8.62 -2.65
N LEU A 108 -9.02 9.37 -1.58
CA LEU A 108 -9.28 10.82 -1.54
C LEU A 108 -8.57 11.56 -2.68
N HIS A 109 -7.31 11.23 -2.97
CA HIS A 109 -6.56 11.85 -4.06
C HIS A 109 -7.26 11.63 -5.41
N MET A 110 -7.70 10.41 -5.70
CA MET A 110 -8.44 10.12 -6.92
C MET A 110 -9.77 10.90 -7.02
N TYR A 111 -10.46 11.09 -5.89
CA TYR A 111 -11.67 11.93 -5.89
C TYR A 111 -11.34 13.39 -6.18
N CYS A 112 -10.22 13.92 -5.68
CA CYS A 112 -9.74 15.25 -6.00
C CYS A 112 -9.46 15.40 -7.50
N VAL A 113 -8.71 14.47 -8.09
CA VAL A 113 -8.43 14.43 -9.53
C VAL A 113 -9.73 14.48 -10.37
N LYS A 114 -10.77 13.73 -9.96
CA LYS A 114 -12.01 13.62 -10.73
C LYS A 114 -13.01 14.73 -10.52
N TYR A 115 -13.08 15.31 -9.33
CA TYR A 115 -14.21 16.10 -8.90
C TYR A 115 -13.86 17.48 -8.33
N GLN A 116 -12.58 17.78 -8.13
CA GLN A 116 -12.15 19.10 -7.67
C GLN A 116 -12.09 20.09 -8.83
N SER A 117 -12.65 21.29 -8.67
CA SER A 117 -12.73 22.32 -9.72
C SER A 117 -11.35 22.84 -10.15
N HIS A 118 -10.45 23.05 -9.20
CA HIS A 118 -9.12 23.59 -9.41
C HIS A 118 -8.06 22.60 -8.89
N TYR A 119 -8.09 21.36 -9.43
CA TYR A 119 -7.08 20.37 -9.05
C TYR A 119 -5.73 20.73 -9.65
N VAL A 120 -4.75 20.93 -8.80
CA VAL A 120 -3.35 21.04 -9.18
C VAL A 120 -2.66 19.73 -8.85
N SER A 121 -2.09 19.09 -9.86
CA SER A 121 -1.35 17.85 -9.66
C SER A 121 -0.08 18.13 -8.86
N PRO A 122 0.15 17.45 -7.73
CA PRO A 122 1.43 17.53 -7.06
C PRO A 122 2.54 16.94 -7.93
N PRO A 123 3.81 17.28 -7.67
CA PRO A 123 4.95 16.76 -8.44
C PRO A 123 4.96 15.24 -8.49
N ASN A 124 5.33 14.65 -9.62
CA ASN A 124 5.40 13.20 -9.75
C ASN A 124 6.41 12.60 -8.77
N VAL A 125 5.96 11.63 -7.99
CA VAL A 125 6.84 10.89 -7.09
C VAL A 125 7.64 9.86 -7.88
N ASN A 126 8.97 9.95 -7.79
CA ASN A 126 9.88 8.99 -8.39
C ASN A 126 9.64 7.58 -7.78
N LYS A 127 9.83 6.55 -8.61
CA LYS A 127 9.77 5.14 -8.18
C LYS A 127 10.71 4.83 -7.00
N LEU A 128 11.87 5.49 -6.94
CA LEU A 128 12.82 5.36 -5.85
C LEU A 128 12.22 5.84 -4.52
N ILE A 129 11.58 7.00 -4.51
CA ILE A 129 10.93 7.55 -3.31
C ILE A 129 9.79 6.63 -2.86
N ARG A 130 8.99 6.12 -3.79
CA ARG A 130 7.96 5.12 -3.47
C ARG A 130 8.57 3.87 -2.80
N HIS A 131 9.67 3.37 -3.33
CA HIS A 131 10.38 2.23 -2.78
C HIS A 131 10.89 2.51 -1.35
N GLU A 132 11.50 3.68 -1.12
CA GLU A 132 12.01 4.08 0.18
C GLU A 132 10.89 4.30 1.22
N LEU A 133 9.72 4.82 0.82
CA LEU A 133 8.54 4.89 1.71
C LEU A 133 8.11 3.49 2.17
N ILE A 134 8.09 2.52 1.26
CA ILE A 134 7.71 1.13 1.57
C ILE A 134 8.80 0.46 2.44
N ARG A 135 10.07 0.69 2.13
CA ARG A 135 11.20 0.18 2.91
C ARG A 135 11.19 0.73 4.34
N SER A 136 10.90 2.03 4.49
CA SER A 136 10.75 2.67 5.79
C SER A 136 9.60 2.07 6.61
N PHE A 137 8.49 1.74 5.96
CA PHE A 137 7.39 1.04 6.62
C PHE A 137 7.82 -0.32 7.17
N ASN A 138 8.49 -1.16 6.38
CA ASN A 138 8.95 -2.47 6.81
C ASN A 138 9.89 -2.34 8.01
N PHE A 139 10.81 -1.37 7.97
CA PHE A 139 11.71 -1.10 9.09
C PHE A 139 10.96 -0.70 10.36
N ILE A 140 9.95 0.18 10.26
CA ILE A 140 9.12 0.59 11.39
C ILE A 140 8.29 -0.59 11.92
N GLU A 141 7.77 -1.44 11.04
CA GLU A 141 7.05 -2.65 11.44
C GLU A 141 7.94 -3.60 12.22
N ASP A 142 9.18 -3.83 11.78
CA ASP A 142 10.17 -4.66 12.47
C ASP A 142 10.54 -4.10 13.85
N LEU A 143 10.76 -2.79 13.95
CA LEU A 143 11.01 -2.13 15.24
C LEU A 143 9.84 -2.31 16.19
N PHE A 144 8.63 -2.14 15.67
CA PHE A 144 7.41 -2.25 16.44
C PHE A 144 7.19 -3.67 16.97
N VAL A 145 7.40 -4.69 16.14
CA VAL A 145 7.23 -6.10 16.53
C VAL A 145 8.22 -6.48 17.64
N ARG A 146 9.44 -5.96 17.60
CA ARG A 146 10.47 -6.24 18.59
C ARG A 146 10.30 -5.50 19.92
N GLY A 147 9.73 -4.29 19.88
CA GLY A 147 9.73 -3.36 21.03
C GLY A 147 8.38 -3.09 21.69
N CYS A 148 7.26 -3.46 21.08
CA CYS A 148 5.98 -2.96 21.55
C CYS A 148 4.87 -4.01 21.66
N LYS A 149 4.21 -4.04 22.83
CA LYS A 149 2.95 -4.78 23.05
C LYS A 149 1.69 -3.96 22.69
N GLN A 150 1.85 -2.78 22.10
CA GLN A 150 0.75 -1.87 21.80
C GLN A 150 0.15 -2.11 20.41
N SER A 151 -0.96 -1.43 20.10
CA SER A 151 -1.54 -1.44 18.75
C SER A 151 -0.69 -0.63 17.78
N PHE A 152 -0.42 -1.16 16.59
CA PHE A 152 0.34 -0.49 15.53
C PHE A 152 -0.28 0.86 15.12
N PHE A 153 0.53 1.72 14.53
CA PHE A 153 0.09 3.01 13.98
C PHE A 153 -1.05 2.84 12.98
N SER A 154 -1.93 3.84 12.86
CA SER A 154 -2.85 3.88 11.72
C SER A 154 -2.09 4.21 10.45
N TYR A 155 -2.37 3.51 9.35
CA TYR A 155 -1.66 3.72 8.07
C TYR A 155 -1.72 5.16 7.56
N PRO A 156 -2.88 5.87 7.60
CA PRO A 156 -2.90 7.27 7.18
C PRO A 156 -1.97 8.16 8.02
N TRP A 157 -1.93 7.96 9.33
CA TRP A 157 -1.06 8.75 10.19
C TRP A 157 0.42 8.46 9.92
N LEU A 158 0.76 7.19 9.83
CA LEU A 158 2.13 6.75 9.53
C LEU A 158 2.59 7.30 8.18
N LEU A 159 1.74 7.20 7.16
CA LEU A 159 2.05 7.74 5.84
C LEU A 159 2.26 9.26 5.87
N ILE A 160 1.44 10.02 6.61
CA ILE A 160 1.63 11.47 6.77
C ILE A 160 3.00 11.76 7.39
N GLN A 161 3.44 11.02 8.43
CA GLN A 161 4.76 11.24 9.03
C GLN A 161 5.87 10.96 8.00
N LEU A 162 5.79 9.84 7.29
CA LEU A 162 6.77 9.51 6.26
C LEU A 162 6.78 10.52 5.12
N LEU A 163 5.63 10.95 4.61
CA LEU A 163 5.55 11.97 3.56
C LEU A 163 6.23 13.28 3.99
N ASN A 164 6.02 13.72 5.24
CA ASN A 164 6.69 14.90 5.77
C ASN A 164 8.22 14.70 5.87
N LEU A 165 8.68 13.53 6.31
CA LEU A 165 10.11 13.21 6.37
C LEU A 165 10.79 13.15 5.00
N PHE A 166 10.03 12.78 3.97
CA PHE A 166 10.50 12.72 2.59
C PHE A 166 10.31 14.03 1.80
N GLY A 167 9.86 15.12 2.47
CA GLY A 167 9.61 16.40 1.81
C GLY A 167 8.40 16.41 0.88
N LEU A 168 7.50 15.46 1.02
CA LEU A 168 6.30 15.30 0.21
C LEU A 168 5.04 15.81 0.95
N SER A 169 5.17 16.91 1.67
CA SER A 169 4.08 17.49 2.50
C SER A 169 2.83 17.80 1.70
N GLU A 170 2.95 18.13 0.41
CA GLU A 170 1.86 18.40 -0.53
C GLU A 170 0.88 17.23 -0.66
N TYR A 171 1.37 16.01 -0.49
CA TYR A 171 0.54 14.81 -0.54
C TYR A 171 -0.24 14.54 0.74
N THR A 172 0.12 15.17 1.86
CA THR A 172 -0.53 14.93 3.16
C THR A 172 -1.99 15.34 3.19
N GLN A 173 -2.39 16.31 2.37
CA GLN A 173 -3.78 16.74 2.23
C GLN A 173 -4.72 15.64 1.72
N TYR A 174 -4.19 14.66 0.97
CA TYR A 174 -4.94 13.51 0.45
C TYR A 174 -5.02 12.34 1.42
N ALA A 175 -4.30 12.40 2.54
CA ALA A 175 -4.37 11.41 3.60
C ALA A 175 -5.30 11.89 4.72
N LYS A 176 -6.33 11.09 5.04
CA LYS A 176 -7.25 11.44 6.13
C LYS A 176 -6.54 11.40 7.47
N ASN A 177 -6.34 12.56 8.08
CA ASN A 177 -5.73 12.67 9.39
C ASN A 177 -6.64 12.10 10.50
N ILE A 178 -6.03 11.71 11.62
CA ILE A 178 -6.74 11.22 12.80
C ILE A 178 -7.42 12.39 13.51
N GLY A 179 -8.76 12.31 13.66
CA GLY A 179 -9.53 13.34 14.36
C GLY A 179 -9.41 13.26 15.89
N CYS A 180 -9.07 12.11 16.45
CA CYS A 180 -8.99 11.93 17.91
C CYS A 180 -7.64 12.41 18.45
N LYS A 181 -7.64 13.52 19.20
CA LYS A 181 -6.45 14.13 19.82
C LYS A 181 -5.67 13.15 20.71
N ARG A 182 -6.37 12.38 21.57
CA ARG A 182 -5.75 11.38 22.46
C ARG A 182 -4.99 10.31 21.68
N ARG A 183 -5.58 9.80 20.59
CA ARG A 183 -4.91 8.79 19.72
C ARG A 183 -3.72 9.37 19.00
N LYS A 184 -3.82 10.61 18.51
CA LYS A 184 -2.71 11.32 17.86
C LYS A 184 -1.54 11.49 18.83
N GLN A 185 -1.81 11.94 20.07
CA GLN A 185 -0.78 12.10 21.09
C GLN A 185 -0.09 10.76 21.42
N LYS A 186 -0.86 9.68 21.59
CA LYS A 186 -0.30 8.34 21.81
C LYS A 186 0.68 7.94 20.70
N TYR A 187 0.35 8.21 19.43
CA TYR A 187 1.23 7.88 18.31
C TYR A 187 2.48 8.76 18.26
N ILE A 188 2.38 10.04 18.62
CA ILE A 188 3.53 10.95 18.71
C ILE A 188 4.51 10.45 19.80
N THR A 189 3.99 10.09 20.98
CA THR A 189 4.83 9.52 22.05
C THR A 189 5.52 8.25 21.58
N LEU A 190 4.75 7.29 21.06
CA LEU A 190 5.30 6.02 20.58
C LEU A 190 6.36 6.21 19.46
N TRP A 191 6.15 7.17 18.56
CA TRP A 191 7.09 7.50 17.50
C TRP A 191 8.42 8.00 18.05
N LYS A 192 8.38 8.86 19.06
CA LYS A 192 9.55 9.39 19.75
C LYS A 192 10.26 8.29 20.54
N ASP A 193 9.52 7.48 21.29
CA ASP A 193 10.06 6.39 22.10
C ASP A 193 10.80 5.35 21.25
N LEU A 194 10.30 5.08 20.05
CA LEU A 194 10.98 4.21 19.08
C LEU A 194 12.15 4.88 18.37
N GLY A 195 12.33 6.20 18.50
CA GLY A 195 13.41 6.94 17.85
C GLY A 195 13.41 6.82 16.32
N VAL A 196 12.23 6.69 15.72
CA VAL A 196 12.07 6.37 14.29
C VAL A 196 12.80 7.34 13.39
N ASP A 197 12.67 8.65 13.63
CA ASP A 197 13.31 9.69 12.81
C ASP A 197 14.83 9.53 12.76
N ILE A 198 15.44 9.34 13.95
CA ILE A 198 16.90 9.19 14.08
C ILE A 198 17.36 7.91 13.41
N MET A 199 16.61 6.82 13.57
CA MET A 199 16.98 5.53 12.98
C MET A 199 16.84 5.52 11.45
N LEU A 200 15.82 6.17 10.89
CA LEU A 200 15.65 6.29 9.44
C LEU A 200 16.76 7.15 8.81
N LEU A 201 17.14 8.24 9.50
CA LEU A 201 18.27 9.09 9.08
C LEU A 201 19.61 8.32 9.11
N LYS A 202 19.89 7.60 10.20
CA LYS A 202 21.12 6.80 10.34
C LYS A 202 21.26 5.73 9.27
N ARG A 203 20.13 5.18 8.79
CA ARG A 203 20.10 4.17 7.72
C ARG A 203 20.10 4.77 6.30
N GLY A 204 20.17 6.09 6.16
CA GLY A 204 20.16 6.74 4.86
C GLY A 204 18.85 6.56 4.08
N MET A 205 17.75 6.26 4.76
CA MET A 205 16.44 6.11 4.16
C MET A 205 15.76 7.45 3.88
N ILE A 206 16.19 8.51 4.58
CA ILE A 206 15.71 9.87 4.39
C ILE A 206 16.85 10.68 3.75
N PRO A 207 16.61 11.43 2.66
CA PRO A 207 17.62 12.31 2.06
C PRO A 207 18.10 13.35 3.08
N LYS A 208 19.42 13.54 3.17
CA LYS A 208 20.03 14.52 4.09
C LYS A 208 19.70 15.97 3.71
N THR A 209 19.34 16.21 2.45
CA THR A 209 19.10 17.55 1.85
C THR A 209 17.78 18.20 2.30
N LEU A 210 16.96 17.55 3.12
CA LEU A 210 15.67 18.06 3.57
C LEU A 210 15.71 18.72 4.96
N LYS A 211 16.91 19.08 5.48
CA LYS A 211 17.07 19.72 6.80
C LYS A 211 17.52 21.18 6.77
N ASP A 212 17.68 21.75 5.58
CA ASP A 212 18.03 23.17 5.42
C ASP A 212 16.81 24.01 5.08
#